data_2ab6ab6b5a685f2a74719cbb4b2efbb5
#
_entry.id   2ab6ab6b5a685f2a74719cbb4b2efbb5
#
_cell.length_a   1.000
_cell.length_b   1.000
_cell.length_c   1.000
_cell.angle_alpha   90.00
_cell.angle_beta   90.00
_cell.angle_gamma   90.00
#
_symmetry.space_group_name_H-M   'P 1'
#
loop_
_entity.id
_entity.type
_entity.pdbx_description
1 polymer ?
#
loop_
_entity_poly.entity_id
_entity_poly.type
_entity_poly.pdbx_seq_one_letter_code
_entity_poly.pdbx_strand_id
1 'polypeptide(L)'
;YENETLPQKFRKTEKLIFSTKFACPESGFTIEEIEPRLFSFNSPYGACEECEGIGIKLNVDPNLVVPNDKKSVADGAIEPWSKSTSLYYAQTLASLAKHYKFSLEEKWNKLPKNIKDVILFGSDDEEIKFSYDDGYEKYSHKKTFEGVINNLERRYLETDSDWKREEISQYQSDTKCEQCDGHRLKEEALC
;
A
#
# COMPACT_ATOMS: atom_id res chain seq x y z
N TYR A 1 47.58 -18.16 6.34
CA TYR A 1 46.41 -18.93 6.81
C TYR A 1 46.37 -20.21 5.97
N GLU A 2 46.27 -21.35 6.62
CA GLU A 2 46.09 -22.63 5.91
C GLU A 2 44.71 -22.59 5.23
N ASN A 3 44.65 -22.85 3.93
CA ASN A 3 43.42 -22.78 3.12
C ASN A 3 42.28 -23.68 3.65
N GLU A 4 42.60 -24.64 4.53
CA GLU A 4 41.62 -25.55 5.11
C GLU A 4 40.69 -24.89 6.15
N THR A 5 41.09 -23.76 6.75
CA THR A 5 40.27 -23.01 7.74
C THR A 5 39.28 -22.08 7.09
N LEU A 6 39.35 -21.83 5.78
CA LEU A 6 38.47 -20.95 5.05
C LEU A 6 37.19 -21.66 4.57
N PRO A 7 36.05 -20.97 4.50
CA PRO A 7 34.84 -21.48 3.83
C PRO A 7 35.19 -21.96 2.41
N GLN A 8 34.54 -23.03 1.95
CA GLN A 8 34.85 -23.70 0.67
C GLN A 8 34.87 -22.73 -0.54
N LYS A 9 34.01 -21.70 -0.55
CA LYS A 9 33.95 -20.72 -1.61
C LYS A 9 35.20 -19.83 -1.75
N PHE A 10 36.00 -19.69 -0.70
CA PHE A 10 37.21 -18.88 -0.68
C PHE A 10 38.50 -19.65 -0.81
N ARG A 11 38.47 -20.99 -0.76
CA ARG A 11 39.67 -21.84 -0.83
C ARG A 11 40.41 -21.81 -2.17
N LYS A 12 39.74 -21.30 -3.22
CA LYS A 12 40.28 -21.21 -4.59
C LYS A 12 40.62 -19.81 -5.05
N THR A 13 40.50 -18.80 -4.19
CA THR A 13 40.76 -17.39 -4.54
C THR A 13 42.22 -17.04 -4.29
N GLU A 14 42.91 -16.47 -5.28
CA GLU A 14 44.31 -16.04 -5.17
C GLU A 14 44.51 -14.85 -4.21
N LYS A 15 43.42 -14.07 -3.96
CA LYS A 15 43.45 -12.90 -3.11
C LYS A 15 42.20 -12.79 -2.27
N LEU A 16 42.35 -12.69 -0.96
CA LEU A 16 41.31 -12.39 -0.01
C LEU A 16 41.46 -10.97 0.50
N ILE A 17 40.41 -10.17 0.38
CA ILE A 17 40.38 -8.80 0.85
C ILE A 17 39.52 -8.75 2.11
N PHE A 18 40.10 -8.25 3.20
CA PHE A 18 39.39 -8.02 4.47
C PHE A 18 39.29 -6.53 4.74
N SER A 19 38.12 -6.09 5.17
CA SER A 19 37.92 -4.70 5.61
C SER A 19 37.81 -4.65 7.12
N THR A 20 38.49 -3.68 7.73
CA THR A 20 38.36 -3.38 9.17
C THR A 20 37.18 -2.45 9.45
N LYS A 21 36.48 -1.99 8.41
CA LYS A 21 35.34 -1.05 8.49
C LYS A 21 33.99 -1.74 8.26
N PHE A 22 33.87 -3.04 8.58
CA PHE A 22 32.64 -3.81 8.39
C PHE A 22 32.03 -3.69 6.98
N ALA A 23 32.87 -3.55 5.98
CA ALA A 23 32.49 -3.42 4.58
C ALA A 23 32.81 -4.71 3.83
N CYS A 24 31.86 -5.24 3.05
CA CYS A 24 32.12 -6.32 2.13
C CYS A 24 32.72 -5.79 0.84
N PRO A 25 33.97 -6.15 0.50
CA PRO A 25 34.63 -5.62 -0.70
C PRO A 25 34.06 -6.15 -2.01
N GLU A 26 33.22 -7.21 -1.98
CA GLU A 26 32.60 -7.78 -3.17
C GLU A 26 31.21 -7.21 -3.43
N SER A 27 30.37 -7.06 -2.40
CA SER A 27 28.99 -6.56 -2.53
C SER A 27 28.84 -5.06 -2.30
N GLY A 28 29.85 -4.40 -1.73
CA GLY A 28 29.78 -3.00 -1.31
C GLY A 28 28.93 -2.78 -0.04
N PHE A 29 28.34 -3.84 0.51
CA PHE A 29 27.57 -3.77 1.75
C PHE A 29 28.46 -3.29 2.90
N THR A 30 28.01 -2.29 3.63
CA THR A 30 28.76 -1.67 4.74
C THR A 30 27.83 -1.51 5.94
N ILE A 31 28.25 -2.00 7.09
CA ILE A 31 27.63 -1.70 8.38
C ILE A 31 28.43 -0.58 9.02
N GLU A 32 27.78 0.52 9.40
CA GLU A 32 28.47 1.70 9.93
C GLU A 32 29.27 1.39 11.19
N GLU A 33 28.60 0.89 12.22
CA GLU A 33 29.23 0.47 13.48
C GLU A 33 28.31 -0.52 14.20
N ILE A 34 28.87 -1.63 14.70
CA ILE A 34 28.09 -2.62 15.44
C ILE A 34 27.96 -2.14 16.89
N GLU A 35 26.90 -1.40 17.15
CA GLU A 35 26.54 -0.94 18.49
C GLU A 35 25.21 -1.55 18.95
N PRO A 36 24.93 -1.63 20.26
CA PRO A 36 23.64 -2.15 20.78
C PRO A 36 22.40 -1.45 20.21
N ARG A 37 22.52 -0.16 19.85
CA ARG A 37 21.42 0.61 19.24
C ARG A 37 21.03 0.11 17.84
N LEU A 38 21.93 -0.57 17.13
CA LEU A 38 21.63 -1.20 15.82
C LEU A 38 20.60 -2.32 15.95
N PHE A 39 20.57 -3.01 17.08
CA PHE A 39 19.65 -4.12 17.36
C PHE A 39 18.41 -3.69 18.13
N SER A 40 18.15 -2.39 18.21
CA SER A 40 16.99 -1.83 18.91
C SER A 40 15.99 -1.27 17.91
N PHE A 41 14.79 -1.84 17.88
CA PHE A 41 13.68 -1.32 17.07
C PHE A 41 13.09 0.00 17.59
N ASN A 42 13.48 0.45 18.80
CA ASN A 42 13.14 1.75 19.38
C ASN A 42 14.19 2.82 19.04
N SER A 43 15.25 2.46 18.32
CA SER A 43 16.30 3.38 17.90
C SER A 43 16.22 3.61 16.40
N PRO A 44 16.29 4.84 15.90
CA PRO A 44 16.30 5.11 14.46
C PRO A 44 17.49 4.47 13.72
N TYR A 45 18.55 4.08 14.44
CA TYR A 45 19.69 3.38 13.89
C TYR A 45 19.38 1.91 13.53
N GLY A 46 18.54 1.22 14.32
CA GLY A 46 18.19 -0.17 14.12
C GLY A 46 16.79 -0.42 13.63
N ALA A 47 15.88 0.53 13.83
CA ALA A 47 14.49 0.43 13.40
C ALA A 47 14.38 0.36 11.87
N CYS A 48 13.50 -0.51 11.37
CA CYS A 48 13.12 -0.50 9.97
C CYS A 48 12.58 0.87 9.59
N GLU A 49 13.10 1.47 8.53
CA GLU A 49 12.76 2.84 8.10
C GLU A 49 11.31 2.95 7.63
N GLU A 50 10.78 1.88 7.04
CA GLU A 50 9.44 1.85 6.46
C GLU A 50 8.33 1.81 7.52
N CYS A 51 8.52 1.05 8.61
CA CYS A 51 7.54 0.91 9.68
C CYS A 51 7.98 1.55 11.01
N GLU A 52 9.11 2.25 11.00
CA GLU A 52 9.67 2.93 12.19
C GLU A 52 9.81 2.01 13.40
N GLY A 53 10.09 0.72 13.17
CA GLY A 53 10.24 -0.29 14.22
C GLY A 53 8.92 -0.87 14.76
N ILE A 54 7.77 -0.55 14.15
CA ILE A 54 6.46 -1.09 14.55
C ILE A 54 6.29 -2.53 14.05
N GLY A 55 6.81 -2.85 12.86
CA GLY A 55 6.75 -4.17 12.24
C GLY A 55 5.48 -4.45 11.44
N ILE A 56 4.49 -3.58 11.53
CA ILE A 56 3.23 -3.64 10.79
C ILE A 56 2.98 -2.31 10.08
N LYS A 57 2.15 -2.37 9.05
CA LYS A 57 1.56 -1.22 8.37
C LYS A 57 0.05 -1.31 8.40
N LEU A 58 -0.59 -0.19 8.57
CA LEU A 58 -2.03 -0.04 8.40
C LEU A 58 -2.30 0.26 6.93
N ASN A 59 -2.90 -0.70 6.23
CA ASN A 59 -3.32 -0.52 4.84
C ASN A 59 -4.83 -0.66 4.75
N VAL A 60 -5.45 0.04 3.81
CA VAL A 60 -6.88 -0.12 3.55
C VAL A 60 -7.14 -1.52 2.97
N ASP A 61 -7.97 -2.31 3.66
CA ASP A 61 -8.29 -3.69 3.28
C ASP A 61 -9.48 -3.72 2.32
N PRO A 62 -9.32 -4.27 1.11
CA PRO A 62 -10.43 -4.45 0.17
C PRO A 62 -11.65 -5.18 0.75
N ASN A 63 -11.43 -6.13 1.67
CA ASN A 63 -12.52 -6.87 2.30
C ASN A 63 -13.31 -6.03 3.30
N LEU A 64 -12.66 -5.05 3.94
CA LEU A 64 -13.35 -4.09 4.82
C LEU A 64 -14.05 -2.99 4.01
N VAL A 65 -13.51 -2.63 2.84
CA VAL A 65 -14.15 -1.70 1.90
C VAL A 65 -15.41 -2.31 1.29
N VAL A 66 -15.39 -3.60 0.97
CA VAL A 66 -16.52 -4.36 0.41
C VAL A 66 -16.85 -5.57 1.31
N PRO A 67 -17.47 -5.34 2.47
CA PRO A 67 -17.71 -6.41 3.45
C PRO A 67 -18.79 -7.41 3.00
N ASN A 68 -19.64 -7.04 2.04
CA ASN A 68 -20.70 -7.89 1.52
C ASN A 68 -20.69 -7.90 -0.02
N ASP A 69 -20.08 -8.92 -0.58
CA ASP A 69 -19.97 -9.13 -2.03
C ASP A 69 -21.30 -9.52 -2.73
N LYS A 70 -22.35 -9.80 -1.96
CA LYS A 70 -23.68 -10.09 -2.48
C LYS A 70 -24.49 -8.82 -2.79
N LYS A 71 -24.06 -7.67 -2.30
CA LYS A 71 -24.64 -6.37 -2.66
C LYS A 71 -24.14 -5.94 -4.03
N SER A 72 -24.96 -5.14 -4.72
CA SER A 72 -24.53 -4.40 -5.91
C SER A 72 -23.84 -3.10 -5.53
N VAL A 73 -23.14 -2.47 -6.49
CA VAL A 73 -22.55 -1.15 -6.28
C VAL A 73 -23.66 -0.12 -5.98
N ALA A 74 -24.81 -0.23 -6.65
CA ALA A 74 -25.98 0.61 -6.39
C ALA A 74 -26.57 0.41 -4.99
N ASP A 75 -26.54 -0.82 -4.46
CA ASP A 75 -27.00 -1.16 -3.10
C ASP A 75 -25.97 -0.85 -2.02
N GLY A 76 -24.85 -0.21 -2.37
CA GLY A 76 -23.82 0.20 -1.43
C GLY A 76 -22.85 -0.94 -1.06
N ALA A 77 -22.40 -1.72 -2.04
CA ALA A 77 -21.33 -2.71 -1.83
C ALA A 77 -20.04 -2.06 -1.35
N ILE A 78 -19.73 -0.84 -1.84
CA ILE A 78 -18.56 -0.03 -1.44
C ILE A 78 -18.97 0.77 -0.20
N GLU A 79 -18.75 0.22 0.98
CA GLU A 79 -19.28 0.74 2.24
C GLU A 79 -18.84 2.19 2.54
N PRO A 80 -17.55 2.59 2.41
CA PRO A 80 -17.13 3.96 2.74
C PRO A 80 -17.79 5.02 1.85
N TRP A 81 -18.14 4.68 0.62
CA TRP A 81 -18.80 5.63 -0.29
C TRP A 81 -20.33 5.58 -0.20
N SER A 82 -20.90 4.45 0.20
CA SER A 82 -22.36 4.31 0.39
C SER A 82 -22.88 5.13 1.57
N LYS A 83 -22.05 5.35 2.58
CA LYS A 83 -22.37 6.19 3.76
C LYS A 83 -22.28 7.69 3.48
N SER A 84 -21.66 8.06 2.36
CA SER A 84 -21.51 9.46 2.00
C SER A 84 -22.82 10.04 1.43
N THR A 85 -23.22 11.20 1.92
CA THR A 85 -24.35 11.97 1.36
C THR A 85 -23.99 12.72 0.08
N SER A 86 -22.73 12.70 -0.33
CA SER A 86 -22.25 13.39 -1.53
C SER A 86 -22.63 12.65 -2.80
N LEU A 87 -23.29 13.34 -3.71
CA LEU A 87 -23.59 12.86 -5.06
C LEU A 87 -22.33 12.57 -5.89
N TYR A 88 -21.21 13.15 -5.49
CA TYR A 88 -19.92 13.00 -6.19
C TYR A 88 -19.54 11.53 -6.39
N TYR A 89 -19.59 10.69 -5.35
CA TYR A 89 -19.21 9.29 -5.45
C TYR A 89 -20.15 8.49 -6.33
N ALA A 90 -21.46 8.73 -6.21
CA ALA A 90 -22.45 8.07 -7.06
C ALA A 90 -22.26 8.42 -8.55
N GLN A 91 -22.00 9.67 -8.87
CA GLN A 91 -21.74 10.12 -10.24
C GLN A 91 -20.38 9.64 -10.77
N THR A 92 -19.39 9.51 -9.91
CA THR A 92 -18.10 8.90 -10.25
C THR A 92 -18.28 7.45 -10.66
N LEU A 93 -18.99 6.65 -9.85
CA LEU A 93 -19.28 5.25 -10.14
C LEU A 93 -20.14 5.08 -11.39
N ALA A 94 -21.11 5.97 -11.63
CA ALA A 94 -21.91 5.99 -12.85
C ALA A 94 -21.06 6.27 -14.10
N SER A 95 -20.08 7.16 -13.99
CA SER A 95 -19.14 7.45 -15.09
C SER A 95 -18.24 6.26 -15.40
N LEU A 96 -17.74 5.55 -14.36
CA LEU A 96 -16.98 4.29 -14.51
C LEU A 96 -17.84 3.22 -15.16
N ALA A 97 -19.07 3.01 -14.68
CA ALA A 97 -20.00 2.02 -15.23
C ALA A 97 -20.25 2.26 -16.73
N LYS A 98 -20.40 3.53 -17.13
CA LYS A 98 -20.57 3.91 -18.54
C LYS A 98 -19.32 3.65 -19.37
N HIS A 99 -18.14 3.94 -18.83
CA HIS A 99 -16.87 3.77 -19.53
C HIS A 99 -16.55 2.29 -19.75
N TYR A 100 -16.59 1.50 -18.68
CA TYR A 100 -16.27 0.06 -18.71
C TYR A 100 -17.45 -0.85 -19.08
N LYS A 101 -18.64 -0.28 -19.32
CA LYS A 101 -19.86 -0.98 -19.76
C LYS A 101 -20.29 -2.10 -18.80
N PHE A 102 -20.27 -1.84 -17.50
CA PHE A 102 -20.85 -2.73 -16.51
C PHE A 102 -22.09 -2.11 -15.85
N SER A 103 -22.93 -2.95 -15.22
CA SER A 103 -24.13 -2.48 -14.51
C SER A 103 -23.83 -2.25 -13.03
N LEU A 104 -24.26 -1.10 -12.50
CA LEU A 104 -24.19 -0.80 -11.08
C LEU A 104 -25.12 -1.70 -10.23
N GLU A 105 -26.19 -2.26 -10.85
CA GLU A 105 -27.14 -3.18 -10.23
C GLU A 105 -26.58 -4.61 -10.12
N GLU A 106 -25.46 -4.90 -10.80
CA GLU A 106 -24.86 -6.22 -10.73
C GLU A 106 -24.17 -6.44 -9.40
N LYS A 107 -24.35 -7.63 -8.81
CA LYS A 107 -23.72 -7.99 -7.53
C LYS A 107 -22.20 -7.96 -7.65
N TRP A 108 -21.54 -7.43 -6.62
CA TRP A 108 -20.10 -7.30 -6.60
C TRP A 108 -19.36 -8.61 -6.95
N ASN A 109 -19.80 -9.74 -6.38
CA ASN A 109 -19.18 -11.05 -6.65
C ASN A 109 -19.27 -11.51 -8.11
N LYS A 110 -20.25 -10.99 -8.88
CA LYS A 110 -20.40 -11.30 -10.30
C LYS A 110 -19.63 -10.37 -11.23
N LEU A 111 -19.21 -9.22 -10.75
CA LEU A 111 -18.40 -8.30 -11.54
C LEU A 111 -17.07 -8.97 -11.95
N PRO A 112 -16.59 -8.76 -13.18
CA PRO A 112 -15.29 -9.20 -13.62
C PRO A 112 -14.16 -8.65 -12.75
N LYS A 113 -13.07 -9.42 -12.59
CA LYS A 113 -11.95 -9.04 -11.73
C LYS A 113 -11.35 -7.69 -12.13
N ASN A 114 -11.12 -7.45 -13.41
CA ASN A 114 -10.59 -6.20 -13.91
C ASN A 114 -11.44 -4.98 -13.52
N ILE A 115 -12.77 -5.11 -13.48
CA ILE A 115 -13.67 -4.03 -13.05
C ILE A 115 -13.54 -3.78 -11.54
N LYS A 116 -13.45 -4.84 -10.75
CA LYS A 116 -13.20 -4.74 -9.30
C LYS A 116 -11.88 -4.07 -9.01
N ASP A 117 -10.82 -4.47 -9.74
CA ASP A 117 -9.47 -3.92 -9.58
C ASP A 117 -9.46 -2.43 -9.92
N VAL A 118 -10.09 -2.02 -11.02
CA VAL A 118 -10.23 -0.59 -11.37
C VAL A 118 -10.99 0.18 -10.28
N ILE A 119 -12.11 -0.33 -9.79
CA ILE A 119 -12.90 0.36 -8.75
C ILE A 119 -12.06 0.50 -7.47
N LEU A 120 -11.34 -0.53 -7.06
CA LEU A 120 -10.58 -0.53 -5.81
C LEU A 120 -9.27 0.25 -5.91
N PHE A 121 -8.47 -0.01 -6.97
CA PHE A 121 -7.09 0.48 -7.06
C PHE A 121 -6.89 1.61 -8.06
N GLY A 122 -7.84 1.81 -8.97
CA GLY A 122 -7.77 2.89 -9.96
C GLY A 122 -7.60 2.43 -11.39
N SER A 123 -7.53 3.41 -12.32
CA SER A 123 -7.41 3.19 -13.76
C SER A 123 -5.99 3.36 -14.28
N ASP A 124 -4.98 3.39 -13.41
CA ASP A 124 -3.60 3.71 -13.76
C ASP A 124 -3.52 4.95 -14.67
N ASP A 125 -2.93 4.83 -15.86
CA ASP A 125 -2.79 5.92 -16.82
C ASP A 125 -4.01 6.12 -17.71
N GLU A 126 -5.08 5.29 -17.59
CA GLU A 126 -6.26 5.39 -18.42
C GLU A 126 -7.14 6.58 -18.01
N GLU A 127 -7.32 7.54 -18.93
CA GLU A 127 -8.19 8.68 -18.73
C GLU A 127 -9.66 8.33 -18.97
N ILE A 128 -10.49 8.58 -17.96
CA ILE A 128 -11.92 8.34 -17.98
C ILE A 128 -12.66 9.68 -18.01
N LYS A 129 -13.71 9.75 -18.82
CA LYS A 129 -14.59 10.93 -18.87
C LYS A 129 -15.59 10.87 -17.72
N PHE A 130 -15.37 11.69 -16.70
CA PHE A 130 -16.30 11.89 -15.61
C PHE A 130 -17.29 13.02 -15.94
N SER A 131 -18.54 12.81 -15.56
CA SER A 131 -19.61 13.78 -15.74
C SER A 131 -20.29 14.01 -14.40
N TYR A 132 -20.35 15.26 -13.99
CA TYR A 132 -20.92 15.69 -12.72
C TYR A 132 -22.05 16.67 -12.97
N ASP A 133 -23.10 16.55 -12.16
CA ASP A 133 -24.27 17.40 -12.16
C ASP A 133 -24.54 17.84 -10.72
N ASP A 134 -24.37 19.10 -10.41
CA ASP A 134 -24.62 19.66 -9.08
C ASP A 134 -26.04 20.24 -8.92
N GLY A 135 -26.87 20.06 -9.96
CA GLY A 135 -28.22 20.58 -10.02
C GLY A 135 -28.34 21.98 -10.64
N TYR A 136 -27.21 22.69 -10.82
CA TYR A 136 -27.14 24.00 -11.48
C TYR A 136 -26.40 23.93 -12.80
N GLU A 137 -25.23 23.26 -12.78
CA GLU A 137 -24.36 23.13 -13.95
C GLU A 137 -23.94 21.68 -14.16
N LYS A 138 -23.81 21.29 -15.46
CA LYS A 138 -23.22 19.99 -15.84
C LYS A 138 -21.85 20.24 -16.40
N TYR A 139 -20.86 19.64 -15.78
CA TYR A 139 -19.50 19.70 -16.27
C TYR A 139 -18.91 18.30 -16.46
N SER A 140 -17.99 18.20 -17.36
CA SER A 140 -17.29 16.95 -17.59
C SER A 140 -15.81 17.22 -17.84
N HIS A 141 -14.98 16.34 -17.29
CA HIS A 141 -13.54 16.37 -17.54
C HIS A 141 -13.00 14.96 -17.68
N LYS A 142 -11.88 14.85 -18.36
CA LYS A 142 -11.13 13.60 -18.45
C LYS A 142 -10.02 13.61 -17.39
N LYS A 143 -9.92 12.57 -16.63
CA LYS A 143 -8.84 12.33 -15.67
C LYS A 143 -8.70 10.84 -15.41
N THR A 144 -7.58 10.44 -14.86
CA THR A 144 -7.38 9.10 -14.30
C THR A 144 -8.25 8.92 -13.06
N PHE A 145 -8.62 7.71 -12.76
CA PHE A 145 -9.36 7.37 -11.56
C PHE A 145 -8.41 6.79 -10.50
N GLU A 146 -8.35 7.41 -9.35
CA GLU A 146 -7.41 7.01 -8.29
C GLU A 146 -7.77 5.69 -7.60
N GLY A 147 -9.02 5.23 -7.67
CA GLY A 147 -9.50 4.07 -6.92
C GLY A 147 -9.99 4.41 -5.51
N VAL A 148 -10.83 3.52 -4.96
CA VAL A 148 -11.42 3.72 -3.63
C VAL A 148 -10.36 3.61 -2.53
N ILE A 149 -9.45 2.65 -2.65
CA ILE A 149 -8.40 2.39 -1.65
C ILE A 149 -7.43 3.57 -1.59
N ASN A 150 -6.86 3.95 -2.73
CA ASN A 150 -5.92 5.07 -2.79
C ASN A 150 -6.58 6.40 -2.35
N ASN A 151 -7.88 6.59 -2.66
CA ASN A 151 -8.65 7.74 -2.17
C ASN A 151 -8.75 7.76 -0.64
N LEU A 152 -9.02 6.60 -0.02
CA LEU A 152 -9.11 6.51 1.44
C LEU A 152 -7.75 6.73 2.09
N GLU A 153 -6.68 6.12 1.56
CA GLU A 153 -5.32 6.28 2.08
C GLU A 153 -4.85 7.74 1.99
N ARG A 154 -5.02 8.37 0.83
CA ARG A 154 -4.71 9.79 0.67
C ARG A 154 -5.50 10.66 1.65
N ARG A 155 -6.82 10.43 1.78
CA ARG A 155 -7.67 11.19 2.71
C ARG A 155 -7.28 10.98 4.17
N TYR A 156 -6.83 9.78 4.54
CA TYR A 156 -6.32 9.49 5.88
C TYR A 156 -5.08 10.32 6.21
N LEU A 157 -4.18 10.47 5.24
CA LEU A 157 -2.94 11.25 5.40
C LEU A 157 -3.20 12.77 5.37
N GLU A 158 -4.10 13.23 4.51
CA GLU A 158 -4.37 14.67 4.28
C GLU A 158 -5.32 15.30 5.33
N THR A 159 -6.10 14.49 6.05
CA THR A 159 -7.09 15.05 6.97
C THR A 159 -6.47 15.48 8.31
N ASP A 160 -6.82 16.68 8.76
CA ASP A 160 -6.49 17.18 10.11
C ASP A 160 -7.56 16.82 11.16
N SER A 161 -8.66 16.17 10.75
CA SER A 161 -9.77 15.82 11.62
C SER A 161 -9.62 14.41 12.18
N ASP A 162 -9.46 14.27 13.50
CA ASP A 162 -9.36 12.98 14.18
C ASP A 162 -10.60 12.10 13.94
N TRP A 163 -11.80 12.70 13.92
CA TRP A 163 -13.03 11.96 13.62
C TRP A 163 -13.02 11.36 12.20
N LYS A 164 -12.52 12.08 11.19
CA LYS A 164 -12.40 11.56 9.83
C LYS A 164 -11.33 10.48 9.73
N ARG A 165 -10.23 10.61 10.47
CA ARG A 165 -9.22 9.56 10.57
C ARG A 165 -9.81 8.29 11.18
N GLU A 166 -10.55 8.42 12.27
CA GLU A 166 -11.22 7.30 12.93
C GLU A 166 -12.25 6.63 12.00
N GLU A 167 -13.02 7.42 11.25
CA GLU A 167 -13.94 6.91 10.24
C GLU A 167 -13.23 6.08 9.15
N ILE A 168 -12.06 6.51 8.69
CA ILE A 168 -11.30 5.79 7.66
C ILE A 168 -10.56 4.58 8.26
N SER A 169 -10.06 4.68 9.49
CA SER A 169 -9.30 3.61 10.14
C SER A 169 -10.08 2.31 10.31
N GLN A 170 -11.43 2.37 10.36
CA GLN A 170 -12.26 1.16 10.41
C GLN A 170 -12.16 0.29 9.12
N TYR A 171 -11.63 0.84 8.03
CA TYR A 171 -11.38 0.12 6.77
C TYR A 171 -9.93 -0.32 6.62
N GLN A 172 -9.10 -0.11 7.65
CA GLN A 172 -7.69 -0.52 7.65
C GLN A 172 -7.51 -1.82 8.41
N SER A 173 -6.56 -2.63 7.96
CA SER A 173 -6.09 -3.81 8.66
C SER A 173 -4.58 -3.78 8.81
N ASP A 174 -4.10 -4.46 9.86
CA ASP A 174 -2.68 -4.63 10.10
C ASP A 174 -2.10 -5.63 9.09
N THR A 175 -1.12 -5.19 8.33
CA THR A 175 -0.32 -6.06 7.48
C THR A 175 1.12 -6.04 7.95
N LYS A 176 1.84 -7.13 7.78
CA LYS A 176 3.27 -7.15 8.05
C LYS A 176 3.98 -6.12 7.17
N CYS A 177 4.94 -5.40 7.74
CA CYS A 177 5.79 -4.53 6.94
C CYS A 177 6.58 -5.38 5.93
N GLU A 178 6.44 -5.08 4.66
CA GLU A 178 7.09 -5.84 3.57
C GLU A 178 8.62 -5.72 3.61
N GLN A 179 9.15 -4.58 4.03
CA GLN A 179 10.58 -4.34 4.08
C GLN A 179 11.29 -5.18 5.15
N CYS A 180 10.70 -5.30 6.34
CA CYS A 180 11.32 -6.05 7.44
C CYS A 180 10.60 -7.38 7.74
N ASP A 181 9.60 -7.77 6.97
CA ASP A 181 8.75 -8.97 7.19
C ASP A 181 8.25 -9.10 8.66
N GLY A 182 7.96 -7.97 9.28
CA GLY A 182 7.52 -7.89 10.67
C GLY A 182 8.64 -7.96 11.72
N HIS A 183 9.90 -8.06 11.32
CA HIS A 183 11.06 -8.14 12.24
C HIS A 183 11.40 -6.82 12.92
N ARG A 184 10.85 -5.70 12.48
CA ARG A 184 10.99 -4.36 13.06
C ARG A 184 12.35 -3.70 12.90
N LEU A 185 13.35 -4.43 12.45
CA LEU A 185 14.73 -3.99 12.32
C LEU A 185 15.11 -3.78 10.86
N LYS A 186 16.14 -2.98 10.64
CA LYS A 186 16.80 -2.85 9.33
C LYS A 186 17.44 -4.19 8.94
N GLU A 187 17.64 -4.38 7.63
CA GLU A 187 18.24 -5.60 7.08
C GLU A 187 19.64 -5.88 7.66
N GLU A 188 20.44 -4.83 7.88
CA GLU A 188 21.79 -4.92 8.44
C GLU A 188 21.80 -5.49 9.89
N ALA A 189 20.70 -5.35 10.61
CA ALA A 189 20.57 -5.86 11.98
C ALA A 189 20.03 -7.30 12.03
N LEU A 190 19.58 -7.85 10.90
CA LEU A 190 18.98 -9.19 10.78
C LEU A 190 19.95 -10.22 10.19
N CYS A 191 21.12 -9.80 9.70
CA CYS A 191 22.14 -10.65 9.09
C CYS A 191 22.95 -11.46 10.11
#